data_a89daf919801c681921fb1144724c760
#
_entry.id   a89daf919801c681921fb1144724c760
#
_cell.length_a   1.000
_cell.length_b   1.000
_cell.length_c   1.000
_cell.angle_alpha   90.00
_cell.angle_beta   90.00
_cell.angle_gamma   90.00
#
_symmetry.space_group_name_H-M   'P 1'
#
loop_
_entity.id
_entity.type
_entity.pdbx_description
1 polymer ?
#
loop_
_entity_poly.entity_id
_entity_poly.type
_entity_poly.pdbx_seq_one_letter_code
_entity_poly.pdbx_strand_id
1 'polypeptide(L)'
;MMRILPQYRDRKQGFTLIELMISVAIVGILAAISLPLYQDYVIKSQLSRIHMEVKAAQRQVEAIVATGSLPTTVKSEDSTTDANGYRRSYIGMDSWAGSSDLIEQAEMQYNGVNHDFSNLHLVVGDSASRSIHGLVIDLSRAPSGVWSCTLSNTANISGWKAKYAWPNCTVAN
;
A
#
# COMPACT_ATOMS: atom_id res chain seq x y z
N MET A 1 15.51 79.65 9.51
CA MET A 1 14.22 79.17 10.09
C MET A 1 14.17 77.67 9.85
N MET A 2 14.54 76.86 10.82
CA MET A 2 14.72 75.39 10.70
C MET A 2 13.42 74.73 11.17
N ARG A 3 12.70 74.07 10.25
CA ARG A 3 11.40 73.42 10.52
C ARG A 3 11.69 72.01 11.05
N ILE A 4 11.46 71.76 12.31
CA ILE A 4 11.58 70.43 12.95
C ILE A 4 10.33 69.66 12.56
N LEU A 5 10.49 68.58 11.79
CA LEU A 5 9.42 67.65 11.50
C LEU A 5 9.17 66.75 12.71
N PRO A 6 7.91 66.50 13.10
CA PRO A 6 7.59 65.60 14.20
C PRO A 6 7.95 64.15 13.80
N GLN A 7 8.78 63.53 14.62
CA GLN A 7 9.03 62.08 14.50
C GLN A 7 7.75 61.30 14.88
N TYR A 8 7.18 60.64 13.90
CA TYR A 8 6.09 59.71 14.10
C TYR A 8 6.63 58.46 14.80
N ARG A 9 6.31 58.30 16.08
CA ARG A 9 6.69 57.15 16.90
C ARG A 9 5.71 55.99 16.59
N ASP A 10 6.15 55.04 15.73
CA ASP A 10 5.43 53.80 15.51
C ASP A 10 5.23 53.07 16.86
N ARG A 11 4.03 53.01 17.35
CA ARG A 11 3.67 52.17 18.51
C ARG A 11 3.73 50.74 18.09
N LYS A 12 4.81 50.05 18.40
CA LYS A 12 4.89 48.59 18.32
C LYS A 12 3.89 48.01 19.32
N GLN A 13 2.74 47.53 18.82
CA GLN A 13 1.77 46.81 19.63
C GLN A 13 2.33 45.40 19.85
N GLY A 14 2.53 45.02 21.10
CA GLY A 14 2.92 43.65 21.47
C GLY A 14 1.68 42.76 21.59
N PHE A 15 1.83 41.48 21.31
CA PHE A 15 0.82 40.47 21.53
C PHE A 15 0.51 40.33 23.02
N THR A 16 -0.78 40.23 23.37
CA THR A 16 -1.19 39.94 24.75
C THR A 16 -1.01 38.42 25.01
N LEU A 17 -0.77 38.07 26.26
CA LEU A 17 -0.64 36.66 26.67
C LEU A 17 -1.92 35.87 26.40
N ILE A 18 -3.08 36.51 26.55
CA ILE A 18 -4.40 35.91 26.32
C ILE A 18 -4.63 35.61 24.82
N GLU A 19 -4.22 36.50 23.91
CA GLU A 19 -4.29 36.23 22.46
C GLU A 19 -3.45 35.01 22.06
N LEU A 20 -2.26 34.87 22.64
CA LEU A 20 -1.44 33.70 22.41
C LEU A 20 -2.10 32.43 22.93
N MET A 21 -2.66 32.47 24.17
CA MET A 21 -3.33 31.31 24.77
C MET A 21 -4.54 30.84 23.95
N ILE A 22 -5.37 31.75 23.49
CA ILE A 22 -6.54 31.41 22.66
C ILE A 22 -6.09 30.84 21.33
N SER A 23 -5.07 31.41 20.70
CA SER A 23 -4.55 30.95 19.41
C SER A 23 -4.02 29.50 19.50
N VAL A 24 -3.23 29.18 20.52
CA VAL A 24 -2.71 27.80 20.68
C VAL A 24 -3.82 26.82 21.07
N ALA A 25 -4.83 27.26 21.83
CA ALA A 25 -5.98 26.43 22.16
C ALA A 25 -6.78 26.03 20.90
N ILE A 26 -7.04 26.98 20.00
CA ILE A 26 -7.74 26.72 18.74
C ILE A 26 -6.93 25.77 17.86
N VAL A 27 -5.61 26.02 17.70
CA VAL A 27 -4.73 25.15 16.94
C VAL A 27 -4.70 23.74 17.52
N GLY A 28 -4.67 23.61 18.85
CA GLY A 28 -4.71 22.31 19.54
C GLY A 28 -5.99 21.52 19.23
N ILE A 29 -7.14 22.17 19.25
CA ILE A 29 -8.44 21.55 18.92
C ILE A 29 -8.47 21.10 17.45
N LEU A 30 -8.03 21.95 16.53
CA LEU A 30 -7.98 21.62 15.10
C LEU A 30 -7.00 20.47 14.82
N ALA A 31 -5.83 20.47 15.45
CA ALA A 31 -4.85 19.39 15.32
C ALA A 31 -5.40 18.06 15.85
N ALA A 32 -6.10 18.06 16.97
CA ALA A 32 -6.67 16.85 17.56
C ALA A 32 -7.66 16.12 16.61
N ILE A 33 -8.38 16.86 15.78
CA ILE A 33 -9.33 16.31 14.80
C ILE A 33 -8.63 15.95 13.49
N SER A 34 -7.71 16.79 13.01
CA SER A 34 -7.11 16.62 11.67
C SER A 34 -6.06 15.51 11.61
N LEU A 35 -5.28 15.28 12.68
CA LEU A 35 -4.24 14.24 12.69
C LEU A 35 -4.79 12.82 12.41
N PRO A 36 -5.84 12.33 13.11
CA PRO A 36 -6.36 10.99 12.83
C PRO A 36 -6.98 10.87 11.43
N LEU A 37 -7.60 11.93 10.93
CA LEU A 37 -8.15 11.94 9.56
C LEU A 37 -7.03 11.87 8.51
N TYR A 38 -5.93 12.58 8.72
CA TYR A 38 -4.78 12.55 7.86
C TYR A 38 -4.13 11.15 7.83
N GLN A 39 -3.98 10.50 8.98
CA GLN A 39 -3.47 9.13 9.08
C GLN A 39 -4.35 8.14 8.30
N ASP A 40 -5.67 8.20 8.49
CA ASP A 40 -6.61 7.35 7.74
C ASP A 40 -6.53 7.61 6.22
N TYR A 41 -6.34 8.87 5.81
CA TYR A 41 -6.17 9.22 4.40
C TYR A 41 -4.89 8.60 3.80
N VAL A 42 -3.76 8.72 4.52
CA VAL A 42 -2.48 8.13 4.08
C VAL A 42 -2.60 6.62 3.94
N ILE A 43 -3.20 5.93 4.93
CA ILE A 43 -3.40 4.47 4.90
C ILE A 43 -4.25 4.07 3.68
N LYS A 44 -5.35 4.76 3.43
CA LYS A 44 -6.21 4.48 2.27
C LYS A 44 -5.49 4.73 0.94
N SER A 45 -4.65 5.76 0.87
CA SER A 45 -3.84 6.04 -0.31
C SER A 45 -2.84 4.92 -0.59
N GLN A 46 -2.15 4.41 0.43
CA GLN A 46 -1.24 3.28 0.32
C GLN A 46 -1.98 2.01 -0.10
N LEU A 47 -3.13 1.70 0.52
CA LEU A 47 -3.96 0.55 0.13
C LEU A 47 -4.47 0.65 -1.31
N SER A 48 -4.85 1.85 -1.77
CA SER A 48 -5.24 2.07 -3.16
C SER A 48 -4.09 1.82 -4.12
N ARG A 49 -2.87 2.26 -3.78
CA ARG A 49 -1.67 1.99 -4.56
C ARG A 49 -1.37 0.48 -4.62
N ILE A 50 -1.35 -0.21 -3.47
CA ILE A 50 -1.17 -1.67 -3.41
C ILE A 50 -2.23 -2.37 -4.27
N HIS A 51 -3.49 -1.96 -4.18
CA HIS A 51 -4.57 -2.54 -4.97
C HIS A 51 -4.33 -2.40 -6.48
N MET A 52 -3.84 -1.24 -6.94
CA MET A 52 -3.49 -1.04 -8.36
C MET A 52 -2.34 -1.94 -8.80
N GLU A 53 -1.31 -2.09 -7.98
CA GLU A 53 -0.16 -2.97 -8.23
C GLU A 53 -0.59 -4.44 -8.30
N VAL A 54 -1.40 -4.89 -7.34
CA VAL A 54 -2.01 -6.22 -7.30
C VAL A 54 -2.86 -6.50 -8.55
N LYS A 55 -3.67 -5.54 -8.97
CA LYS A 55 -4.46 -5.65 -10.20
C LYS A 55 -3.61 -5.66 -11.48
N ALA A 56 -2.48 -4.96 -11.47
CA ALA A 56 -1.53 -5.03 -12.58
C ALA A 56 -0.87 -6.42 -12.67
N ALA A 57 -0.41 -6.94 -11.54
CA ALA A 57 0.14 -8.30 -11.45
C ALA A 57 -0.88 -9.36 -11.91
N GLN A 58 -2.13 -9.24 -11.45
CA GLN A 58 -3.23 -10.15 -11.85
C GLN A 58 -3.42 -10.17 -13.37
N ARG A 59 -3.43 -9.00 -14.03
CA ARG A 59 -3.54 -8.90 -15.50
C ARG A 59 -2.33 -9.52 -16.21
N GLN A 60 -1.13 -9.32 -15.66
CA GLN A 60 0.09 -9.89 -16.22
C GLN A 60 0.09 -11.43 -16.11
N VAL A 61 -0.34 -11.97 -14.97
CA VAL A 61 -0.53 -13.41 -14.80
C VAL A 61 -1.50 -13.97 -15.85
N GLU A 62 -2.66 -13.33 -16.06
CA GLU A 62 -3.61 -13.79 -17.08
C GLU A 62 -3.01 -13.76 -18.50
N ALA A 63 -2.28 -12.71 -18.84
CA ALA A 63 -1.62 -12.62 -20.13
C ALA A 63 -0.60 -13.75 -20.34
N ILE A 64 0.19 -14.07 -19.32
CA ILE A 64 1.20 -15.15 -19.36
C ILE A 64 0.53 -16.51 -19.47
N VAL A 65 -0.47 -16.78 -18.62
CA VAL A 65 -1.21 -18.06 -18.63
C VAL A 65 -1.91 -18.27 -19.98
N ALA A 66 -2.45 -17.22 -20.59
CA ALA A 66 -3.06 -17.30 -21.91
C ALA A 66 -2.09 -17.70 -23.03
N THR A 67 -0.79 -17.49 -22.84
CA THR A 67 0.26 -17.97 -23.78
C THR A 67 0.72 -19.39 -23.51
N GLY A 68 0.19 -20.08 -22.49
CA GLY A 68 0.64 -21.38 -22.05
C GLY A 68 1.97 -21.37 -21.28
N SER A 69 2.40 -20.20 -20.82
CA SER A 69 3.60 -20.02 -19.99
C SER A 69 3.23 -20.01 -18.51
N LEU A 70 4.20 -20.30 -17.64
CA LEU A 70 4.06 -20.20 -16.19
C LEU A 70 4.49 -18.81 -15.73
N PRO A 71 3.65 -18.06 -15.02
CA PRO A 71 4.06 -16.80 -14.42
C PRO A 71 5.08 -17.04 -13.30
N THR A 72 6.07 -16.16 -13.14
CA THR A 72 7.06 -16.23 -12.05
C THR A 72 7.29 -14.84 -11.45
N THR A 73 7.59 -14.79 -10.15
CA THR A 73 8.06 -13.60 -9.44
C THR A 73 9.59 -13.54 -9.38
N VAL A 74 10.29 -14.53 -9.92
CA VAL A 74 11.75 -14.59 -9.93
C VAL A 74 12.26 -14.10 -11.28
N LYS A 75 12.87 -12.91 -11.31
CA LYS A 75 13.32 -12.27 -12.55
C LYS A 75 14.37 -13.09 -13.31
N SER A 76 15.25 -13.82 -12.60
CA SER A 76 16.25 -14.68 -13.23
C SER A 76 15.67 -15.92 -13.93
N GLU A 77 14.40 -16.25 -13.64
CA GLU A 77 13.68 -17.34 -14.28
C GLU A 77 12.95 -16.90 -15.57
N ASP A 78 12.94 -15.60 -15.85
CA ASP A 78 12.27 -15.11 -17.06
C ASP A 78 12.84 -15.76 -18.33
N SER A 79 11.94 -16.20 -19.20
CA SER A 79 12.26 -16.88 -20.45
C SER A 79 12.98 -18.23 -20.28
N THR A 80 13.12 -18.74 -19.06
CA THR A 80 13.65 -20.09 -18.81
C THR A 80 12.59 -21.16 -19.01
N THR A 81 13.01 -22.40 -19.11
CA THR A 81 12.11 -23.56 -19.18
C THR A 81 12.33 -24.42 -17.94
N ASP A 82 11.26 -24.80 -17.28
CA ASP A 82 11.35 -25.69 -16.12
C ASP A 82 11.65 -27.17 -16.51
N ALA A 83 11.84 -28.03 -15.50
CA ALA A 83 12.13 -29.42 -15.70
C ALA A 83 11.03 -30.20 -16.45
N ASN A 84 9.83 -29.67 -16.52
CA ASN A 84 8.67 -30.27 -17.19
C ASN A 84 8.43 -29.71 -18.60
N GLY A 85 9.28 -28.79 -19.06
CA GLY A 85 9.19 -28.17 -20.39
C GLY A 85 8.30 -26.91 -20.46
N TYR A 86 7.81 -26.40 -19.35
CA TYR A 86 7.01 -25.16 -19.32
C TYR A 86 7.92 -23.93 -19.32
N ARG A 87 7.65 -23.00 -20.23
CA ARG A 87 8.33 -21.72 -20.27
C ARG A 87 7.84 -20.81 -19.14
N ARG A 88 8.77 -20.21 -18.40
CA ARG A 88 8.46 -19.22 -17.36
C ARG A 88 8.51 -17.80 -17.91
N SER A 89 7.62 -16.96 -17.42
CA SER A 89 7.59 -15.53 -17.77
C SER A 89 7.42 -14.69 -16.52
N TYR A 90 8.29 -13.70 -16.37
CA TYR A 90 8.32 -12.82 -15.21
C TYR A 90 7.15 -11.82 -15.23
N ILE A 91 6.44 -11.66 -14.10
CA ILE A 91 5.28 -10.78 -13.98
C ILE A 91 5.61 -9.31 -13.69
N GLY A 92 6.90 -8.95 -13.57
CA GLY A 92 7.29 -7.59 -13.20
C GLY A 92 7.26 -7.29 -11.71
N MET A 93 7.11 -8.30 -10.85
CA MET A 93 7.08 -8.16 -9.40
C MET A 93 8.04 -9.18 -8.80
N ASP A 94 9.08 -8.71 -8.11
CA ASP A 94 10.11 -9.56 -7.53
C ASP A 94 9.68 -10.20 -6.21
N SER A 95 10.14 -11.42 -5.97
CA SER A 95 9.83 -12.18 -4.74
C SER A 95 10.48 -11.61 -3.48
N TRP A 96 11.58 -10.85 -3.58
CA TRP A 96 12.37 -10.47 -2.40
C TRP A 96 12.78 -9.01 -2.28
N ALA A 97 12.69 -8.21 -3.30
CA ALA A 97 13.04 -6.79 -3.19
C ALA A 97 12.63 -5.97 -4.42
N GLY A 98 11.82 -4.96 -4.24
CA GLY A 98 12.04 -3.75 -4.99
C GLY A 98 11.19 -3.47 -6.21
N SER A 99 10.14 -4.21 -6.49
CA SER A 99 9.16 -3.73 -7.47
C SER A 99 8.23 -2.68 -6.88
N SER A 100 8.09 -2.68 -5.56
CA SER A 100 7.24 -1.73 -4.83
C SER A 100 7.79 -1.46 -3.45
N ASP A 101 7.76 -0.19 -3.02
CA ASP A 101 8.11 0.21 -1.66
C ASP A 101 7.08 -0.32 -0.63
N LEU A 102 5.90 -0.74 -1.08
CA LEU A 102 4.79 -1.15 -0.23
C LEU A 102 4.58 -2.67 -0.19
N ILE A 103 5.15 -3.42 -1.13
CA ILE A 103 5.08 -4.89 -1.17
C ILE A 103 6.49 -5.42 -0.96
N GLU A 104 6.69 -6.06 0.18
CA GLU A 104 7.99 -6.63 0.58
C GLU A 104 8.22 -7.99 -0.05
N GLN A 105 7.16 -8.80 -0.15
CA GLN A 105 7.26 -10.17 -0.61
C GLN A 105 6.14 -10.49 -1.60
N ALA A 106 6.51 -11.16 -2.68
CA ALA A 106 5.59 -11.69 -3.68
C ALA A 106 6.00 -13.12 -4.04
N GLU A 107 5.16 -14.08 -3.74
CA GLU A 107 5.40 -15.51 -4.03
C GLU A 107 4.30 -16.09 -4.88
N MET A 108 4.67 -16.98 -5.79
CA MET A 108 3.73 -17.73 -6.60
C MET A 108 3.66 -19.18 -6.18
N GLN A 109 2.43 -19.69 -6.15
CA GLN A 109 2.16 -21.09 -5.90
C GLN A 109 1.53 -21.73 -7.14
N TYR A 110 1.90 -22.97 -7.38
CA TYR A 110 1.43 -23.75 -8.53
C TYR A 110 0.73 -25.02 -8.04
N ASN A 111 -0.26 -25.47 -8.79
CA ASN A 111 -0.89 -26.75 -8.52
C ASN A 111 0.09 -27.88 -8.81
N GLY A 112 0.34 -28.73 -7.83
CA GLY A 112 1.33 -29.81 -7.93
C GLY A 112 1.05 -30.88 -8.99
N VAL A 113 -0.18 -30.99 -9.51
CA VAL A 113 -0.56 -31.99 -10.48
C VAL A 113 -0.30 -31.55 -11.92
N ASN A 114 -0.66 -30.32 -12.27
CA ASN A 114 -0.61 -29.80 -13.63
C ASN A 114 0.36 -28.62 -13.79
N HIS A 115 1.06 -28.22 -12.74
CA HIS A 115 1.93 -27.01 -12.70
C HIS A 115 1.18 -25.72 -13.07
N ASP A 116 -0.16 -25.74 -13.02
CA ASP A 116 -0.96 -24.54 -13.26
C ASP A 116 -0.76 -23.53 -12.12
N PHE A 117 -0.68 -22.25 -12.47
CA PHE A 117 -0.66 -21.19 -11.49
C PHE A 117 -1.96 -21.24 -10.63
N SER A 118 -1.80 -21.22 -9.31
CA SER A 118 -2.92 -21.35 -8.37
C SER A 118 -3.09 -20.15 -7.43
N ASN A 119 -1.99 -19.56 -6.97
CA ASN A 119 -2.05 -18.47 -5.98
C ASN A 119 -0.87 -17.49 -6.14
N LEU A 120 -1.17 -16.21 -5.93
CA LEU A 120 -0.19 -15.14 -5.73
C LEU A 120 -0.32 -14.66 -4.28
N HIS A 121 0.73 -14.91 -3.49
CA HIS A 121 0.85 -14.52 -2.10
C HIS A 121 1.70 -13.26 -1.99
N LEU A 122 1.17 -12.21 -1.37
CA LEU A 122 1.81 -10.93 -1.22
C LEU A 122 1.83 -10.49 0.24
N VAL A 123 2.95 -9.92 0.68
CA VAL A 123 3.09 -9.34 2.02
C VAL A 123 3.39 -7.86 1.90
N VAL A 124 2.60 -7.06 2.60
CA VAL A 124 2.78 -5.61 2.67
C VAL A 124 3.98 -5.27 3.55
N GLY A 125 4.92 -4.50 3.01
CA GLY A 125 6.25 -4.31 3.56
C GLY A 125 6.44 -3.10 4.45
N ASP A 126 7.70 -2.88 4.80
CA ASP A 126 8.16 -1.96 5.84
C ASP A 126 7.93 -0.47 5.56
N SER A 127 7.85 -0.07 4.29
CA SER A 127 7.53 1.32 3.91
C SER A 127 6.05 1.65 4.07
N ALA A 128 5.23 0.66 4.37
CA ALA A 128 3.80 0.85 4.63
C ALA A 128 3.55 1.38 6.05
N SER A 129 2.40 2.04 6.21
CA SER A 129 1.93 2.44 7.54
C SER A 129 1.81 1.23 8.46
N ARG A 130 2.15 1.38 9.75
CA ARG A 130 2.04 0.32 10.77
C ARG A 130 0.67 -0.34 10.83
N SER A 131 -0.38 0.37 10.45
CA SER A 131 -1.75 -0.15 10.43
C SER A 131 -2.06 -1.09 9.25
N ILE A 132 -1.12 -1.29 8.34
CA ILE A 132 -1.23 -2.22 7.21
C ILE A 132 0.05 -3.01 6.94
N HIS A 133 1.13 -2.71 7.67
CA HIS A 133 2.39 -3.46 7.60
C HIS A 133 2.18 -4.92 8.03
N GLY A 134 2.70 -5.86 7.26
CA GLY A 134 2.52 -7.29 7.47
C GLY A 134 1.14 -7.81 7.04
N LEU A 135 0.30 -6.99 6.37
CA LEU A 135 -0.94 -7.46 5.76
C LEU A 135 -0.59 -8.48 4.67
N VAL A 136 -1.23 -9.63 4.73
CA VAL A 136 -1.09 -10.68 3.74
C VAL A 136 -2.27 -10.60 2.76
N ILE A 137 -1.96 -10.67 1.48
CA ILE A 137 -2.93 -10.61 0.38
C ILE A 137 -2.75 -11.87 -0.46
N ASP A 138 -3.72 -12.75 -0.41
CA ASP A 138 -3.74 -13.98 -1.19
C ASP A 138 -4.73 -13.84 -2.35
N LEU A 139 -4.22 -14.01 -3.56
CA LEU A 139 -5.00 -14.01 -4.79
C LEU A 139 -5.00 -15.43 -5.37
N SER A 140 -6.07 -16.16 -5.15
CA SER A 140 -6.24 -17.51 -5.67
C SER A 140 -6.97 -17.48 -7.00
N ARG A 141 -6.48 -18.26 -7.97
CA ARG A 141 -7.07 -18.44 -9.29
C ARG A 141 -7.58 -19.85 -9.43
N ALA A 142 -8.88 -19.99 -9.65
CA ALA A 142 -9.46 -21.27 -9.98
C ALA A 142 -9.09 -21.71 -11.42
N PRO A 143 -9.10 -23.02 -11.74
CA PRO A 143 -8.88 -23.49 -13.10
C PRO A 143 -9.84 -22.91 -14.14
N SER A 144 -11.02 -22.48 -13.70
CA SER A 144 -12.01 -21.75 -14.52
C SER A 144 -11.61 -20.31 -14.87
N GLY A 145 -10.48 -19.79 -14.34
CA GLY A 145 -10.04 -18.41 -14.51
C GLY A 145 -10.66 -17.42 -13.51
N VAL A 146 -11.50 -17.89 -12.59
CA VAL A 146 -12.13 -17.04 -11.57
C VAL A 146 -11.11 -16.75 -10.44
N TRP A 147 -11.00 -15.49 -10.09
CA TRP A 147 -10.14 -15.03 -9.01
C TRP A 147 -10.90 -14.81 -7.71
N SER A 148 -10.30 -15.22 -6.62
CA SER A 148 -10.71 -14.86 -5.26
C SER A 148 -9.57 -14.13 -4.55
N CYS A 149 -9.94 -13.27 -3.60
CA CYS A 149 -9.00 -12.46 -2.83
C CYS A 149 -9.27 -12.65 -1.34
N THR A 150 -8.21 -12.92 -0.59
CA THR A 150 -8.27 -13.03 0.88
C THR A 150 -7.22 -12.10 1.49
N LEU A 151 -7.64 -11.37 2.50
CA LEU A 151 -6.75 -10.56 3.35
C LEU A 151 -6.60 -11.28 4.69
N SER A 152 -5.38 -11.60 5.07
CA SER A 152 -5.09 -12.30 6.31
C SER A 152 -4.04 -11.58 7.16
N ASN A 153 -3.71 -12.14 8.33
CA ASN A 153 -2.85 -11.53 9.34
C ASN A 153 -3.38 -10.21 9.95
N THR A 154 -4.65 -9.87 9.69
CA THR A 154 -5.25 -8.59 10.14
C THR A 154 -5.34 -8.49 11.66
N ALA A 155 -5.50 -9.61 12.37
CA ALA A 155 -5.56 -9.67 13.85
C ALA A 155 -4.23 -9.27 14.52
N ASN A 156 -3.09 -9.47 13.84
CA ASN A 156 -1.76 -9.17 14.35
C ASN A 156 -1.31 -7.73 14.02
N ILE A 157 -2.07 -6.99 13.20
CA ILE A 157 -1.73 -5.64 12.77
C ILE A 157 -2.30 -4.62 13.74
N SER A 158 -1.42 -3.94 14.47
CA SER A 158 -1.82 -2.87 15.39
C SER A 158 -2.42 -1.69 14.62
N GLY A 159 -3.70 -1.39 14.90
CA GLY A 159 -4.42 -0.29 14.26
C GLY A 159 -5.13 -0.66 12.96
N TRP A 160 -5.20 -1.94 12.59
CA TRP A 160 -6.07 -2.40 11.52
C TRP A 160 -7.53 -2.04 11.81
N LYS A 161 -8.23 -1.59 10.79
CA LYS A 161 -9.66 -1.28 10.86
C LYS A 161 -10.39 -1.96 9.70
N ALA A 162 -11.56 -2.53 9.96
CA ALA A 162 -12.37 -3.23 8.94
C ALA A 162 -12.63 -2.36 7.68
N LYS A 163 -12.69 -1.01 7.84
CA LYS A 163 -12.84 -0.06 6.73
C LYS A 163 -11.65 0.00 5.75
N TYR A 164 -10.56 -0.68 6.06
CA TYR A 164 -9.37 -0.80 5.20
C TYR A 164 -9.46 -2.01 4.27
N ALA A 165 -10.35 -2.96 4.56
CA ALA A 165 -10.56 -4.12 3.70
C ALA A 165 -11.10 -3.71 2.33
N TRP A 166 -10.64 -4.40 1.28
CA TRP A 166 -11.14 -4.19 -0.07
C TRP A 166 -12.52 -4.85 -0.25
N PRO A 167 -13.44 -4.24 -1.01
CA PRO A 167 -14.82 -4.73 -1.12
C PRO A 167 -14.95 -6.15 -1.67
N ASN A 168 -13.98 -6.58 -2.49
CA ASN A 168 -14.00 -7.88 -3.17
C ASN A 168 -13.05 -8.91 -2.54
N CYS A 169 -12.54 -8.63 -1.34
CA CYS A 169 -11.67 -9.55 -0.61
C CYS A 169 -12.36 -10.00 0.68
N THR A 170 -12.26 -11.28 0.97
CA THR A 170 -12.62 -11.82 2.29
C THR A 170 -11.51 -11.52 3.30
N VAL A 171 -11.89 -11.23 4.54
CA VAL A 171 -10.92 -11.06 5.62
C VAL A 171 -10.89 -12.35 6.43
N ALA A 172 -9.73 -13.00 6.44
CA ALA A 172 -9.45 -14.16 7.29
C ALA A 172 -8.65 -13.71 8.51
N ASN A 173 -8.99 -14.22 9.68
CA ASN A 173 -8.28 -13.97 10.93
C ASN A 173 -7.17 -14.99 11.13
#